data_90a67a9633d9177b5d73a0e091f719be
#
_entry.id   90a67a9633d9177b5d73a0e091f719be
#
_cell.length_a   1.000
_cell.length_b   1.000
_cell.length_c   1.000
_cell.angle_alpha   90.00
_cell.angle_beta   90.00
_cell.angle_gamma   90.00
#
_symmetry.space_group_name_H-M   'P 1'
#
loop_
_entity.id
_entity.type
_entity.pdbx_description
1 polymer ?
#
loop_
_entity_poly.entity_id
_entity_poly.type
_entity_poly.pdbx_seq_one_letter_code
_entity_poly.pdbx_strand_id
1 'polypeptide(L)'
;ALVPRYPGVTSALGCVIADMRHDFVHTLNDMVDSIDISSLDEEMVRTDTEGRRLLNESGVTLDELNTVFELDMSYLGQTHTVPVAIPVTVSNKTTGVTKETLRKAFETQYEKTYGRLLSGIGIRILNLRTSVIGKRPKFDLSLLAPEDGGSIEASRTGERDVFVDGEWHKAAIFDRLSLPIDAEIPGPALLEQPDTTI
;
A
#
# COMPACT_ATOMS: atom_id res chain seq x y z
N ALA A 1 0.90 -6.51 -21.41
CA ALA A 1 -0.05 -6.38 -20.29
C ALA A 1 0.04 -7.63 -19.42
N LEU A 2 -0.16 -7.50 -18.09
CA LEU A 2 -0.27 -8.63 -17.16
C LEU A 2 -1.74 -8.77 -16.78
N VAL A 3 -2.31 -9.94 -17.01
CA VAL A 3 -3.70 -10.24 -16.62
C VAL A 3 -3.68 -11.39 -15.60
N PRO A 4 -4.15 -11.17 -14.37
CA PRO A 4 -4.15 -12.20 -13.34
C PRO A 4 -5.09 -13.35 -13.70
N ARG A 5 -4.94 -14.50 -13.02
CA ARG A 5 -5.77 -15.69 -13.30
C ARG A 5 -7.27 -15.44 -13.16
N TYR A 6 -7.67 -14.66 -12.16
CA TYR A 6 -9.06 -14.31 -11.88
C TYR A 6 -9.23 -12.77 -11.87
N PRO A 7 -9.24 -12.11 -13.04
CA PRO A 7 -9.25 -10.65 -13.13
C PRO A 7 -10.52 -10.04 -12.53
N GLY A 8 -11.67 -10.69 -12.67
CA GLY A 8 -12.97 -10.22 -12.15
C GLY A 8 -13.03 -10.15 -10.62
N VAL A 9 -12.19 -10.93 -9.90
CA VAL A 9 -12.18 -10.96 -8.42
C VAL A 9 -10.86 -10.50 -7.81
N THR A 10 -9.94 -9.97 -8.59
CA THR A 10 -8.61 -9.57 -8.12
C THR A 10 -8.69 -8.52 -7.01
N SER A 11 -9.62 -7.58 -7.09
CA SER A 11 -9.84 -6.57 -6.05
C SER A 11 -10.28 -7.20 -4.73
N ALA A 12 -11.22 -8.15 -4.77
CA ALA A 12 -11.68 -8.87 -3.59
C ALA A 12 -10.54 -9.70 -2.97
N LEU A 13 -9.75 -10.39 -3.80
CA LEU A 13 -8.54 -11.08 -3.34
C LEU A 13 -7.56 -10.12 -2.65
N GLY A 14 -7.33 -8.95 -3.26
CA GLY A 14 -6.51 -7.91 -2.66
C GLY A 14 -6.98 -7.50 -1.26
N CYS A 15 -8.29 -7.31 -1.07
CA CYS A 15 -8.86 -7.01 0.25
C CYS A 15 -8.67 -8.15 1.26
N VAL A 16 -8.74 -9.41 0.80
CA VAL A 16 -8.56 -10.59 1.68
C VAL A 16 -7.11 -10.74 2.14
N ILE A 17 -6.13 -10.44 1.29
CA ILE A 17 -4.70 -10.65 1.57
C ILE A 17 -3.98 -9.39 2.07
N ALA A 18 -4.61 -8.20 1.97
CA ALA A 18 -4.02 -6.95 2.41
C ALA A 18 -3.77 -6.94 3.91
N ASP A 19 -2.71 -6.26 4.33
CA ASP A 19 -2.46 -5.96 5.73
C ASP A 19 -3.60 -5.12 6.31
N MET A 20 -3.85 -5.29 7.59
CA MET A 20 -4.82 -4.45 8.31
C MET A 20 -4.15 -3.16 8.76
N ARG A 21 -4.89 -2.04 8.69
CA ARG A 21 -4.35 -0.74 9.05
C ARG A 21 -5.41 0.11 9.74
N HIS A 22 -5.00 0.78 10.82
CA HIS A 22 -5.75 1.87 11.43
C HIS A 22 -4.94 3.15 11.39
N ASP A 23 -5.55 4.22 10.89
CA ASP A 23 -4.96 5.54 10.79
C ASP A 23 -5.65 6.51 11.73
N PHE A 24 -4.84 7.28 12.45
CA PHE A 24 -5.28 8.38 13.30
C PHE A 24 -4.64 9.66 12.79
N VAL A 25 -5.40 10.76 12.82
CA VAL A 25 -4.89 12.08 12.48
C VAL A 25 -5.27 13.03 13.62
N HIS A 26 -4.26 13.72 14.14
CA HIS A 26 -4.43 14.72 15.17
C HIS A 26 -3.82 16.05 14.72
N THR A 27 -4.62 17.13 14.73
CA THR A 27 -4.13 18.46 14.34
C THR A 27 -3.41 19.10 15.51
N LEU A 28 -2.15 19.46 15.29
CA LEU A 28 -1.27 20.11 16.27
C LEU A 28 -1.18 21.62 16.05
N ASN A 29 -0.87 22.02 14.82
CA ASN A 29 -0.70 23.42 14.39
C ASN A 29 0.26 24.23 15.27
N ASP A 30 1.43 23.70 15.56
CA ASP A 30 2.43 24.27 16.45
C ASP A 30 3.79 24.39 15.73
N MET A 31 4.75 25.05 16.37
CA MET A 31 6.12 25.16 15.90
C MET A 31 7.01 24.13 16.61
N VAL A 32 7.99 23.55 15.91
CA VAL A 32 8.95 22.61 16.51
C VAL A 32 9.62 23.19 17.77
N ASP A 33 9.88 24.50 17.78
CA ASP A 33 10.57 25.15 18.89
C ASP A 33 9.69 25.33 20.13
N SER A 34 8.36 25.48 19.96
CA SER A 34 7.42 25.74 21.06
C SER A 34 6.59 24.52 21.46
N ILE A 35 6.49 23.50 20.61
CA ILE A 35 5.64 22.34 20.88
C ILE A 35 5.93 21.70 22.24
N ASP A 36 4.89 21.34 22.96
CA ASP A 36 5.00 20.52 24.16
C ASP A 36 5.28 19.05 23.76
N ILE A 37 6.53 18.66 23.94
CA ILE A 37 7.00 17.31 23.61
C ILE A 37 6.31 16.25 24.46
N SER A 38 5.97 16.53 25.70
CA SER A 38 5.29 15.57 26.57
C SER A 38 3.88 15.27 26.05
N SER A 39 3.16 16.31 25.67
CA SER A 39 1.80 16.16 25.08
C SER A 39 1.84 15.44 23.73
N LEU A 40 2.86 15.70 22.90
CA LEU A 40 3.06 14.99 21.64
C LEU A 40 3.36 13.50 21.88
N ASP A 41 4.24 13.18 22.80
CA ASP A 41 4.60 11.81 23.16
C ASP A 41 3.40 11.04 23.70
N GLU A 42 2.63 11.65 24.60
CA GLU A 42 1.38 11.06 25.13
C GLU A 42 0.38 10.75 24.02
N GLU A 43 0.20 11.64 23.04
CA GLU A 43 -0.71 11.42 21.92
C GLU A 43 -0.21 10.31 20.98
N MET A 44 1.10 10.23 20.73
CA MET A 44 1.71 9.15 19.96
C MET A 44 1.50 7.79 20.66
N VAL A 45 1.73 7.72 21.96
CA VAL A 45 1.51 6.50 22.76
C VAL A 45 0.03 6.12 22.80
N ARG A 46 -0.86 7.10 22.97
CA ARG A 46 -2.31 6.88 23.00
C ARG A 46 -2.81 6.26 21.69
N THR A 47 -2.41 6.83 20.56
CA THR A 47 -2.86 6.37 19.23
C THR A 47 -2.24 5.02 18.87
N ASP A 48 -0.97 4.75 19.23
CA ASP A 48 -0.36 3.42 19.11
C ASP A 48 -1.13 2.37 19.90
N THR A 49 -1.40 2.65 21.16
CA THR A 49 -2.11 1.75 22.08
C THR A 49 -3.52 1.42 21.55
N GLU A 50 -4.25 2.44 21.14
CA GLU A 50 -5.61 2.28 20.61
C GLU A 50 -5.61 1.51 19.28
N GLY A 51 -4.71 1.82 18.36
CA GLY A 51 -4.61 1.11 17.10
C GLY A 51 -4.26 -0.36 17.27
N ARG A 52 -3.32 -0.68 18.17
CA ARG A 52 -2.99 -2.08 18.53
C ARG A 52 -4.17 -2.80 19.16
N ARG A 53 -4.92 -2.14 20.04
CA ARG A 53 -6.14 -2.70 20.63
C ARG A 53 -7.15 -3.07 19.55
N LEU A 54 -7.45 -2.15 18.63
CA LEU A 54 -8.41 -2.35 17.53
C LEU A 54 -7.99 -3.51 16.61
N LEU A 55 -6.70 -3.58 16.26
CA LEU A 55 -6.18 -4.67 15.43
C LEU A 55 -6.26 -6.03 16.14
N ASN A 56 -5.94 -6.09 17.43
CA ASN A 56 -6.04 -7.32 18.22
C ASN A 56 -7.49 -7.81 18.39
N GLU A 57 -8.44 -6.88 18.50
CA GLU A 57 -9.87 -7.18 18.60
C GLU A 57 -10.52 -7.53 17.27
N SER A 58 -9.83 -7.36 16.15
CA SER A 58 -10.36 -7.66 14.80
C SER A 58 -10.66 -9.13 14.55
N GLY A 59 -10.12 -10.04 15.36
CA GLY A 59 -10.23 -11.51 15.17
C GLY A 59 -9.39 -12.06 14.01
N VAL A 60 -8.54 -11.23 13.37
CA VAL A 60 -7.67 -11.64 12.28
C VAL A 60 -6.30 -12.04 12.84
N THR A 61 -5.75 -13.14 12.33
CA THR A 61 -4.38 -13.54 12.66
C THR A 61 -3.38 -12.55 12.05
N LEU A 62 -2.53 -12.00 12.90
CA LEU A 62 -1.49 -11.04 12.53
C LEU A 62 -0.12 -11.60 12.95
N ASP A 63 0.85 -11.53 12.04
CA ASP A 63 2.23 -11.97 12.31
C ASP A 63 3.03 -10.92 13.06
N GLU A 64 2.75 -9.62 12.76
CA GLU A 64 3.50 -8.50 13.29
C GLU A 64 2.60 -7.26 13.40
N LEU A 65 2.83 -6.45 14.44
CA LEU A 65 2.20 -5.14 14.63
C LEU A 65 3.26 -4.04 14.57
N ASN A 66 3.17 -3.18 13.58
CA ASN A 66 4.07 -2.04 13.39
C ASN A 66 3.32 -0.73 13.50
N THR A 67 3.95 0.28 14.07
CA THR A 67 3.42 1.64 14.10
C THR A 67 4.36 2.58 13.39
N VAL A 68 3.81 3.42 12.53
CA VAL A 68 4.51 4.49 11.83
C VAL A 68 3.92 5.82 12.28
N PHE A 69 4.79 6.70 12.75
CA PHE A 69 4.46 8.09 13.08
C PHE A 69 4.96 9.00 11.97
N GLU A 70 4.08 9.86 11.48
CA GLU A 70 4.39 10.83 10.45
C GLU A 70 3.85 12.20 10.84
N LEU A 71 4.63 13.24 10.62
CA LEU A 71 4.21 14.62 10.83
C LEU A 71 4.10 15.37 9.51
N ASP A 72 2.99 16.06 9.30
CA ASP A 72 2.84 17.03 8.20
C ASP A 72 3.60 18.30 8.59
N MET A 73 4.77 18.55 8.01
CA MET A 73 5.65 19.66 8.41
C MET A 73 5.96 20.60 7.25
N SER A 74 6.24 21.87 7.56
CA SER A 74 6.67 22.87 6.57
C SER A 74 7.53 23.94 7.22
N TYR A 75 8.31 24.67 6.43
CA TYR A 75 8.83 25.95 6.92
C TYR A 75 7.70 26.98 7.07
N LEU A 76 7.82 27.86 8.05
CA LEU A 76 6.87 28.93 8.30
C LEU A 76 6.69 29.79 7.02
N GLY A 77 5.44 30.04 6.63
CA GLY A 77 5.10 30.78 5.42
C GLY A 77 4.91 29.93 4.17
N GLN A 78 5.19 28.62 4.23
CA GLN A 78 4.88 27.70 3.13
C GLN A 78 3.44 27.18 3.24
N THR A 79 2.80 27.00 2.08
CA THR A 79 1.42 26.48 1.97
C THR A 79 1.38 24.94 1.99
N HIS A 80 2.40 24.32 1.40
CA HIS A 80 2.45 22.85 1.29
C HIS A 80 3.30 22.25 2.39
N THR A 81 2.79 21.18 2.98
CA THR A 81 3.52 20.37 3.95
C THR A 81 4.27 19.23 3.28
N VAL A 82 5.34 18.79 3.92
CA VAL A 82 6.06 17.57 3.58
C VAL A 82 5.71 16.53 4.64
N PRO A 83 5.27 15.32 4.26
CA PRO A 83 5.10 14.23 5.21
C PRO A 83 6.47 13.73 5.67
N VAL A 84 6.69 13.72 6.97
CA VAL A 84 7.96 13.40 7.60
C VAL A 84 7.78 12.21 8.53
N ALA A 85 8.31 11.07 8.17
CA ALA A 85 8.34 9.91 9.05
C ALA A 85 9.28 10.17 10.23
N ILE A 86 8.78 9.97 11.44
CA ILE A 86 9.55 10.14 12.67
C ILE A 86 10.10 8.79 13.10
N PRO A 87 11.43 8.63 13.19
CA PRO A 87 12.08 7.35 13.45
C PRO A 87 12.06 6.98 14.95
N VAL A 88 10.85 6.84 15.50
CA VAL A 88 10.64 6.45 16.90
C VAL A 88 9.67 5.28 16.99
N THR A 89 9.75 4.54 18.09
CA THR A 89 8.86 3.44 18.42
C THR A 89 8.40 3.56 19.86
N VAL A 90 7.19 3.13 20.17
CA VAL A 90 6.70 3.12 21.55
C VAL A 90 7.41 2.02 22.34
N SER A 91 8.07 2.39 23.42
CA SER A 91 8.69 1.48 24.39
C SER A 91 8.51 2.04 25.79
N ASN A 92 8.14 1.20 26.76
CA ASN A 92 7.91 1.63 28.14
C ASN A 92 6.94 2.82 28.28
N LYS A 93 5.91 2.88 27.45
CA LYS A 93 4.89 3.96 27.41
C LYS A 93 5.44 5.34 27.04
N THR A 94 6.49 5.40 26.25
CA THR A 94 7.04 6.63 25.65
C THR A 94 7.63 6.30 24.30
N THR A 95 7.71 7.29 23.41
CA THR A 95 8.45 7.19 22.15
C THR A 95 9.87 7.75 22.29
N GLY A 96 10.12 8.55 23.31
CA GLY A 96 11.35 9.28 23.47
C GLY A 96 11.61 10.35 22.41
N VAL A 97 10.53 10.84 21.77
CA VAL A 97 10.63 11.90 20.76
C VAL A 97 11.18 13.18 21.38
N THR A 98 12.00 13.90 20.61
CA THR A 98 12.60 15.18 21.04
C THR A 98 12.48 16.21 19.92
N LYS A 99 12.59 17.50 20.26
CA LYS A 99 12.61 18.59 19.27
C LYS A 99 13.74 18.43 18.25
N GLU A 100 14.87 17.92 18.70
CA GLU A 100 16.03 17.63 17.84
C GLU A 100 15.70 16.51 16.83
N THR A 101 15.08 15.41 17.28
CA THR A 101 14.63 14.33 16.42
C THR A 101 13.66 14.85 15.33
N LEU A 102 12.69 15.69 15.73
CA LEU A 102 11.73 16.30 14.81
C LEU A 102 12.40 17.18 13.75
N ARG A 103 13.31 18.07 14.20
CA ARG A 103 14.07 18.96 13.32
C ARG A 103 14.89 18.17 12.31
N LYS A 104 15.69 17.22 12.79
CA LYS A 104 16.57 16.41 11.94
C LYS A 104 15.78 15.58 10.91
N ALA A 105 14.67 14.97 11.34
CA ALA A 105 13.80 14.22 10.42
C ALA A 105 13.23 15.12 9.33
N PHE A 106 12.73 16.31 9.69
CA PHE A 106 12.21 17.27 8.73
C PHE A 106 13.29 17.74 7.76
N GLU A 107 14.45 18.19 8.26
CA GLU A 107 15.54 18.68 7.40
C GLU A 107 16.00 17.62 6.41
N THR A 108 16.18 16.38 6.87
CA THR A 108 16.54 15.25 6.00
C THR A 108 15.50 15.02 4.89
N GLN A 109 14.23 14.98 5.25
CA GLN A 109 13.15 14.75 4.27
C GLN A 109 12.95 15.96 3.34
N TYR A 110 13.06 17.17 3.86
CA TYR A 110 12.92 18.40 3.08
C TYR A 110 14.07 18.54 2.07
N GLU A 111 15.31 18.29 2.47
CA GLU A 111 16.47 18.30 1.57
C GLU A 111 16.34 17.25 0.47
N LYS A 112 15.89 16.04 0.82
CA LYS A 112 15.61 14.99 -0.16
C LYS A 112 14.55 15.41 -1.19
N THR A 113 13.54 16.18 -0.77
CA THR A 113 12.41 16.58 -1.63
C THR A 113 12.76 17.79 -2.49
N TYR A 114 13.47 18.78 -1.95
CA TYR A 114 13.69 20.08 -2.59
C TYR A 114 15.16 20.39 -2.91
N GLY A 115 16.10 19.55 -2.51
CA GLY A 115 17.53 19.68 -2.78
C GLY A 115 18.24 20.82 -2.00
N ARG A 116 17.54 21.45 -1.05
CA ARG A 116 18.10 22.56 -0.23
C ARG A 116 17.35 22.72 1.07
N LEU A 117 18.02 23.31 2.07
CA LEU A 117 17.41 23.73 3.32
C LEU A 117 17.25 25.27 3.36
N LEU A 118 16.30 25.74 4.17
CA LEU A 118 16.06 27.18 4.39
C LEU A 118 16.52 27.54 5.80
N SER A 119 17.72 28.13 5.91
CA SER A 119 18.30 28.52 7.19
C SER A 119 17.53 29.67 7.84
N GLY A 120 17.38 29.64 9.16
CA GLY A 120 16.80 30.73 9.95
C GLY A 120 15.27 30.81 9.90
N ILE A 121 14.59 29.91 9.21
CA ILE A 121 13.12 29.86 9.16
C ILE A 121 12.61 28.79 10.10
N GLY A 122 11.59 29.13 10.91
CA GLY A 122 10.96 28.20 11.86
C GLY A 122 10.25 27.05 11.14
N ILE A 123 10.18 25.90 11.78
CA ILE A 123 9.51 24.69 11.26
C ILE A 123 8.17 24.55 11.95
N ARG A 124 7.09 24.48 11.17
CA ARG A 124 5.72 24.27 11.63
C ARG A 124 5.33 22.82 11.47
N ILE A 125 4.63 22.29 12.47
CA ILE A 125 3.96 20.99 12.44
C ILE A 125 2.46 21.26 12.31
N LEU A 126 1.81 20.65 11.32
CA LEU A 126 0.38 20.80 11.10
C LEU A 126 -0.41 19.65 11.74
N ASN A 127 -0.05 18.41 11.42
CA ASN A 127 -0.73 17.23 11.91
C ASN A 127 0.27 16.16 12.36
N LEU A 128 -0.16 15.35 13.33
CA LEU A 128 0.38 14.02 13.61
C LEU A 128 -0.50 12.99 12.92
N ARG A 129 0.13 12.10 12.16
CA ARG A 129 -0.48 10.89 11.58
C ARG A 129 0.13 9.67 12.25
N THR A 130 -0.70 8.83 12.81
CA THR A 130 -0.28 7.54 13.36
C THR A 130 -0.92 6.43 12.56
N SER A 131 -0.11 5.55 11.98
CA SER A 131 -0.58 4.38 11.24
C SER A 131 -0.16 3.12 11.98
N VAL A 132 -1.11 2.37 12.50
CA VAL A 132 -0.85 1.07 13.12
C VAL A 132 -1.20 -0.01 12.11
N ILE A 133 -0.21 -0.83 11.76
CA ILE A 133 -0.27 -1.81 10.68
C ILE A 133 -0.09 -3.20 11.25
N GLY A 134 -1.10 -4.04 11.03
CA GLY A 134 -1.05 -5.47 11.35
C GLY A 134 -0.73 -6.26 10.10
N LYS A 135 0.47 -6.81 10.02
CA LYS A 135 0.88 -7.67 8.91
C LYS A 135 0.19 -9.02 9.01
N ARG A 136 -0.43 -9.43 7.93
CA ARG A 136 -1.06 -10.76 7.82
C ARG A 136 -0.04 -11.79 7.32
N PRO A 137 -0.25 -13.08 7.60
CA PRO A 137 0.50 -14.16 6.98
C PRO A 137 0.48 -14.01 5.45
N LYS A 138 1.64 -14.22 4.83
CA LYS A 138 1.72 -14.11 3.36
C LYS A 138 0.84 -15.17 2.71
N PHE A 139 -0.06 -14.73 1.83
CA PHE A 139 -0.85 -15.62 1.01
C PHE A 139 0.04 -16.28 -0.05
N ASP A 140 -0.02 -17.60 -0.15
CA ASP A 140 0.70 -18.32 -1.18
C ASP A 140 -0.09 -18.26 -2.50
N LEU A 141 0.40 -17.44 -3.43
CA LEU A 141 -0.21 -17.30 -4.76
C LEU A 141 -0.13 -18.58 -5.59
N SER A 142 0.73 -19.54 -5.24
CA SER A 142 0.81 -20.83 -5.95
C SER A 142 -0.48 -21.64 -5.81
N LEU A 143 -1.27 -21.39 -4.75
CA LEU A 143 -2.61 -21.99 -4.57
C LEU A 143 -3.60 -21.59 -5.68
N LEU A 144 -3.30 -20.52 -6.41
CA LEU A 144 -4.10 -20.07 -7.57
C LEU A 144 -3.55 -20.61 -8.90
N ALA A 145 -2.47 -21.37 -8.87
CA ALA A 145 -1.89 -21.96 -10.07
C ALA A 145 -2.90 -22.93 -10.73
N PRO A 146 -2.88 -23.08 -12.08
CA PRO A 146 -3.66 -24.11 -12.74
C PRO A 146 -3.21 -25.49 -12.30
N GLU A 147 -4.14 -26.44 -12.32
CA GLU A 147 -3.78 -27.86 -12.23
C GLU A 147 -3.00 -28.27 -13.48
N ASP A 148 -1.99 -29.11 -13.30
CA ASP A 148 -1.21 -29.62 -14.43
C ASP A 148 -2.04 -30.51 -15.35
N GLY A 149 -1.80 -30.46 -16.68
CA GLY A 149 -2.27 -31.45 -17.61
C GLY A 149 -3.15 -30.95 -18.77
N GLY A 150 -3.35 -29.64 -18.92
CA GLY A 150 -4.00 -29.11 -20.12
C GLY A 150 -3.10 -29.12 -21.36
N SER A 151 -3.68 -29.15 -22.57
CA SER A 151 -2.97 -28.83 -23.82
C SER A 151 -3.63 -27.62 -24.50
N ILE A 152 -2.85 -26.91 -25.34
CA ILE A 152 -3.40 -25.78 -26.09
C ILE A 152 -4.57 -26.21 -26.95
N GLU A 153 -4.46 -27.38 -27.61
CA GLU A 153 -5.49 -27.94 -28.46
C GLU A 153 -6.76 -28.28 -27.68
N ALA A 154 -6.63 -28.90 -26.53
CA ALA A 154 -7.77 -29.25 -25.67
C ALA A 154 -8.47 -28.01 -25.07
N SER A 155 -7.75 -26.91 -24.93
CA SER A 155 -8.29 -25.65 -24.42
C SER A 155 -9.02 -24.82 -25.48
N ARG A 156 -8.87 -25.18 -26.78
CA ARG A 156 -9.52 -24.48 -27.88
C ARG A 156 -11.02 -24.81 -27.96
N THR A 157 -11.85 -23.77 -27.88
CA THR A 157 -13.30 -23.88 -27.86
C THR A 157 -13.97 -23.46 -29.18
N GLY A 158 -13.26 -22.71 -30.04
CA GLY A 158 -13.84 -22.26 -31.30
C GLY A 158 -13.00 -21.24 -32.05
N GLU A 159 -13.66 -20.52 -32.95
CA GLU A 159 -13.12 -19.40 -33.71
C GLU A 159 -14.13 -18.25 -33.78
N ARG A 160 -13.65 -17.03 -33.89
CA ARG A 160 -14.47 -15.83 -34.08
C ARG A 160 -13.75 -14.84 -34.97
N ASP A 161 -14.49 -14.09 -35.78
CA ASP A 161 -13.94 -12.97 -36.52
C ASP A 161 -13.76 -11.78 -35.57
N VAL A 162 -12.58 -11.19 -35.57
CA VAL A 162 -12.20 -10.00 -34.77
C VAL A 162 -11.66 -8.91 -35.67
N PHE A 163 -11.97 -7.66 -35.38
CA PHE A 163 -11.47 -6.51 -36.12
C PHE A 163 -10.28 -5.90 -35.38
N VAL A 164 -9.07 -6.03 -35.94
CA VAL A 164 -7.82 -5.54 -35.35
C VAL A 164 -7.02 -4.81 -36.43
N ASP A 165 -6.42 -3.69 -36.09
CA ASP A 165 -5.57 -2.87 -36.96
C ASP A 165 -6.21 -2.50 -38.32
N GLY A 166 -7.54 -2.33 -38.35
CA GLY A 166 -8.28 -1.93 -39.56
C GLY A 166 -8.73 -3.08 -40.45
N GLU A 167 -8.51 -4.32 -40.08
CA GLU A 167 -8.84 -5.52 -40.86
C GLU A 167 -9.54 -6.58 -39.99
N TRP A 168 -10.31 -7.45 -40.66
CA TRP A 168 -10.97 -8.62 -40.06
C TRP A 168 -10.03 -9.82 -40.06
N HIS A 169 -9.84 -10.43 -38.90
CA HIS A 169 -9.01 -11.63 -38.70
C HIS A 169 -9.83 -12.75 -38.06
N LYS A 170 -9.53 -14.00 -38.39
CA LYS A 170 -10.02 -15.14 -37.62
C LYS A 170 -9.16 -15.35 -36.40
N ALA A 171 -9.75 -15.23 -35.21
CA ALA A 171 -9.13 -15.47 -33.93
C ALA A 171 -9.59 -16.80 -33.35
N ALA A 172 -8.66 -17.61 -32.88
CA ALA A 172 -8.99 -18.81 -32.12
C ALA A 172 -9.49 -18.42 -30.72
N ILE A 173 -10.49 -19.17 -30.23
CA ILE A 173 -11.03 -18.98 -28.89
C ILE A 173 -10.52 -20.10 -28.00
N PHE A 174 -10.04 -19.76 -26.81
CA PHE A 174 -9.54 -20.72 -25.83
C PHE A 174 -10.22 -20.51 -24.46
N ASP A 175 -10.53 -21.61 -23.79
CA ASP A 175 -10.81 -21.57 -22.36
C ASP A 175 -9.49 -21.25 -21.60
N ARG A 176 -9.41 -20.03 -21.08
CA ARG A 176 -8.22 -19.51 -20.46
C ARG A 176 -7.79 -20.31 -19.24
N LEU A 177 -8.72 -20.83 -18.46
CA LEU A 177 -8.41 -21.55 -17.22
C LEU A 177 -7.86 -22.96 -17.48
N SER A 178 -8.10 -23.50 -18.66
CA SER A 178 -7.62 -24.82 -19.09
C SER A 178 -6.28 -24.76 -19.85
N LEU A 179 -5.76 -23.56 -20.14
CA LEU A 179 -4.47 -23.40 -20.79
C LEU A 179 -3.33 -23.86 -19.88
N PRO A 180 -2.33 -24.60 -20.45
CA PRO A 180 -1.15 -24.97 -19.68
C PRO A 180 -0.30 -23.74 -19.28
N ILE A 181 0.51 -23.91 -18.23
CA ILE A 181 1.50 -22.88 -17.83
C ILE A 181 2.52 -22.72 -18.97
N ASP A 182 2.99 -21.49 -19.18
CA ASP A 182 3.97 -21.12 -20.21
C ASP A 182 3.51 -21.41 -21.65
N ALA A 183 2.19 -21.54 -21.89
CA ALA A 183 1.66 -21.69 -23.24
C ALA A 183 1.89 -20.43 -24.07
N GLU A 184 2.49 -20.56 -25.24
CA GLU A 184 2.59 -19.52 -26.24
C GLU A 184 1.49 -19.70 -27.30
N ILE A 185 0.64 -18.70 -27.47
CA ILE A 185 -0.49 -18.72 -28.40
C ILE A 185 -0.26 -17.64 -29.45
N PRO A 186 -0.24 -17.99 -30.77
CA PRO A 186 -0.18 -16.97 -31.79
C PRO A 186 -1.45 -16.13 -31.82
N GLY A 187 -1.31 -14.82 -31.96
CA GLY A 187 -2.43 -13.89 -32.09
C GLY A 187 -2.90 -13.67 -33.55
N PRO A 188 -4.07 -13.08 -33.75
CA PRO A 188 -5.01 -12.70 -32.68
C PRO A 188 -5.72 -13.92 -32.08
N ALA A 189 -5.90 -13.92 -30.77
CA ALA A 189 -6.59 -14.97 -30.03
C ALA A 189 -7.51 -14.38 -28.97
N LEU A 190 -8.58 -15.09 -28.62
CA LEU A 190 -9.52 -14.72 -27.56
C LEU A 190 -9.37 -15.73 -26.42
N LEU A 191 -9.09 -15.23 -25.23
CA LEU A 191 -9.01 -16.04 -24.02
C LEU A 191 -10.26 -15.77 -23.18
N GLU A 192 -11.17 -16.74 -23.17
CA GLU A 192 -12.45 -16.62 -22.46
C GLU A 192 -12.39 -17.34 -21.12
N GLN A 193 -13.09 -16.79 -20.14
CA GLN A 193 -13.41 -17.43 -18.86
C GLN A 193 -14.74 -16.88 -18.33
N PRO A 194 -15.39 -17.50 -17.32
CA PRO A 194 -16.74 -17.12 -16.92
C PRO A 194 -16.93 -15.66 -16.51
N ASP A 195 -15.88 -15.00 -16.03
CA ASP A 195 -15.93 -13.63 -15.49
C ASP A 195 -15.26 -12.58 -16.41
N THR A 196 -14.59 -12.99 -17.51
CA THR A 196 -13.93 -12.05 -18.43
C THR A 196 -13.57 -12.69 -19.78
N THR A 197 -13.29 -11.81 -20.77
CA THR A 197 -12.68 -12.16 -22.07
C THR A 197 -11.46 -11.26 -22.29
N ILE A 198 -10.35 -11.83 -22.76
CA ILE A 198 -9.07 -11.14 -23.00
C ILE A 198 -8.66 -11.36 -24.44
#